data_698c4727a89acb8331eb2539d352d1f4
#
_entry.id   698c4727a89acb8331eb2539d352d1f4
#
_cell.length_a   1.000
_cell.length_b   1.000
_cell.length_c   1.000
_cell.angle_alpha   90.00
_cell.angle_beta   90.00
_cell.angle_gamma   90.00
#
_symmetry.space_group_name_H-M   'P 1'
#
loop_
_entity.id
_entity.type
_entity.pdbx_description
1 polymer ?
#
loop_
_entity_poly.entity_id
_entity_poly.type
_entity_poly.pdbx_seq_one_letter_code
_entity_poly.pdbx_strand_id
1 'polypeptide(L)'
;MHRFLYIFTITSVLFFGCSESVNSTKNATSNAINTKNVDTLNQQEEKDRIVEKYGVQWDFCDCVKKNDSIDKLLKNQKLTESELDAILLRADEIEKKCKLLLTDLKSNKPSERQRHQEKVKACLEK
;
A
#
# COMPACT_ATOMS: atom_id res chain seq x y z
N MET A 1 13.26 -47.88 -3.14
CA MET A 1 11.94 -48.25 -3.68
C MET A 1 10.94 -48.26 -2.53
N HIS A 2 10.25 -47.17 -2.23
CA HIS A 2 9.01 -47.16 -1.46
C HIS A 2 8.17 -45.95 -1.90
N ARG A 3 7.06 -46.30 -2.51
CA ARG A 3 5.98 -45.41 -2.95
C ARG A 3 5.22 -44.94 -1.72
N PHE A 4 5.13 -43.64 -1.48
CA PHE A 4 4.10 -43.09 -0.62
C PHE A 4 3.12 -42.26 -1.45
N LEU A 5 2.04 -42.93 -1.76
CA LEU A 5 0.81 -42.37 -2.27
C LEU A 5 0.11 -41.71 -1.07
N TYR A 6 0.11 -40.38 -0.99
CA TYR A 6 -0.79 -39.62 -0.09
C TYR A 6 -1.98 -39.12 -0.91
N ILE A 7 -3.08 -39.78 -0.67
CA ILE A 7 -4.41 -39.41 -1.15
C ILE A 7 -4.86 -38.21 -0.28
N PHE A 8 -4.86 -37.02 -0.86
CA PHE A 8 -5.50 -35.85 -0.23
C PHE A 8 -6.98 -35.90 -0.54
N THR A 9 -7.78 -36.28 0.44
CA THR A 9 -9.24 -36.16 0.43
C THR A 9 -9.62 -34.70 0.60
N ILE A 10 -10.22 -34.15 -0.45
CA ILE A 10 -10.79 -32.80 -0.49
C ILE A 10 -12.11 -32.82 0.25
N THR A 11 -12.16 -32.28 1.46
CA THR A 11 -13.39 -31.97 2.18
C THR A 11 -13.92 -30.61 1.72
N SER A 12 -14.92 -30.66 0.84
CA SER A 12 -15.70 -29.51 0.41
C SER A 12 -16.66 -29.10 1.53
N VAL A 13 -16.39 -27.95 2.18
CA VAL A 13 -17.33 -27.33 3.13
C VAL A 13 -18.09 -26.23 2.41
N LEU A 14 -19.34 -26.52 2.09
CA LEU A 14 -20.32 -25.57 1.59
C LEU A 14 -20.80 -24.69 2.76
N PHE A 15 -20.37 -23.46 2.84
CA PHE A 15 -21.00 -22.45 3.67
C PHE A 15 -22.10 -21.75 2.89
N PHE A 16 -23.34 -22.10 3.24
CA PHE A 16 -24.51 -21.33 2.89
C PHE A 16 -24.50 -20.03 3.69
N GLY A 17 -24.32 -18.91 2.98
CA GLY A 17 -24.38 -17.58 3.56
C GLY A 17 -25.82 -17.11 3.68
N CYS A 18 -26.17 -16.58 4.84
CA CYS A 18 -27.40 -15.85 5.10
C CYS A 18 -27.46 -14.55 4.31
N SER A 19 -28.54 -14.40 3.56
CA SER A 19 -29.00 -13.15 2.97
C SER A 19 -29.77 -12.39 4.04
N GLU A 20 -29.26 -11.27 4.50
CA GLU A 20 -30.02 -10.33 5.33
C GLU A 20 -30.49 -9.15 4.47
N SER A 21 -31.76 -9.19 4.19
CA SER A 21 -32.56 -8.15 3.56
C SER A 21 -32.77 -7.01 4.56
N VAL A 22 -32.15 -5.86 4.35
CA VAL A 22 -32.46 -4.65 5.12
C VAL A 22 -33.34 -3.73 4.30
N ASN A 23 -34.51 -3.51 4.87
CA ASN A 23 -35.64 -2.71 4.43
C ASN A 23 -35.28 -1.31 3.94
N SER A 24 -35.85 -1.01 2.78
CA SER A 24 -35.98 0.31 2.18
C SER A 24 -36.83 1.22 3.05
N THR A 25 -36.29 2.29 3.58
CA THR A 25 -37.07 3.45 3.99
C THR A 25 -36.73 4.62 3.09
N LYS A 26 -37.65 4.91 2.18
CA LYS A 26 -37.67 6.11 1.35
C LYS A 26 -37.87 7.33 2.24
N ASN A 27 -36.90 8.22 2.30
CA ASN A 27 -37.15 9.63 2.53
C ASN A 27 -36.34 10.42 1.53
N ALA A 28 -37.04 10.92 0.52
CA ALA A 28 -36.55 11.88 -0.44
C ALA A 28 -36.41 13.23 0.27
N THR A 29 -35.18 13.66 0.50
CA THR A 29 -34.85 15.05 0.66
C THR A 29 -33.60 15.29 -0.17
N SER A 30 -33.79 15.93 -1.29
CA SER A 30 -32.76 16.36 -2.21
C SER A 30 -31.92 17.47 -1.56
N ASN A 31 -30.86 17.08 -0.90
CA ASN A 31 -29.72 17.96 -0.65
C ASN A 31 -28.59 17.48 -1.53
N ALA A 32 -28.25 18.27 -2.55
CA ALA A 32 -27.04 18.10 -3.34
C ALA A 32 -25.83 18.30 -2.40
N ILE A 33 -25.47 17.23 -1.68
CA ILE A 33 -24.24 17.17 -0.90
C ILE A 33 -23.11 17.14 -1.89
N ASN A 34 -22.31 18.20 -1.84
CA ASN A 34 -21.13 18.41 -2.67
C ASN A 34 -20.14 17.26 -2.45
N THR A 35 -20.20 16.23 -3.29
CA THR A 35 -19.41 15.01 -3.23
C THR A 35 -17.89 15.25 -3.12
N LYS A 36 -17.41 16.41 -3.57
CA LYS A 36 -16.00 16.79 -3.45
C LYS A 36 -15.52 16.99 -1.99
N ASN A 37 -16.40 17.37 -1.09
CA ASN A 37 -16.02 17.60 0.32
C ASN A 37 -15.89 16.28 1.11
N VAL A 38 -16.63 15.24 0.76
CA VAL A 38 -16.60 13.95 1.47
C VAL A 38 -15.31 13.20 1.17
N ASP A 39 -14.85 13.21 -0.09
CA ASP A 39 -13.59 12.55 -0.47
C ASP A 39 -12.37 13.21 0.18
N THR A 40 -12.40 14.54 0.33
CA THR A 40 -11.29 15.30 0.96
C THR A 40 -11.22 15.04 2.46
N LEU A 41 -12.37 14.95 3.14
CA LEU A 41 -12.43 14.63 4.58
C LEU A 41 -11.91 13.24 4.86
N ASN A 42 -12.30 12.24 4.06
CA ASN A 42 -11.83 10.86 4.21
C ASN A 42 -10.31 10.73 3.97
N GLN A 43 -9.76 11.49 3.02
CA GLN A 43 -8.32 11.50 2.76
C GLN A 43 -7.53 12.12 3.91
N GLN A 44 -8.04 13.18 4.53
CA GLN A 44 -7.36 13.81 5.66
C GLN A 44 -7.36 12.90 6.89
N GLU A 45 -8.48 12.27 7.20
CA GLU A 45 -8.59 11.31 8.31
C GLU A 45 -7.66 10.10 8.14
N GLU A 46 -7.49 9.61 6.90
CA GLU A 46 -6.54 8.54 6.60
C GLU A 46 -5.08 8.99 6.80
N LYS A 47 -4.74 10.22 6.40
CA LYS A 47 -3.42 10.80 6.64
C LYS A 47 -3.13 10.94 8.13
N ASP A 48 -4.08 11.44 8.90
CA ASP A 48 -3.93 11.63 10.34
C ASP A 48 -3.71 10.29 11.06
N ARG A 49 -4.45 9.24 10.68
CA ARG A 49 -4.24 7.87 11.19
C ARG A 49 -2.86 7.32 10.85
N ILE A 50 -2.35 7.59 9.66
CA ILE A 50 -1.00 7.16 9.27
C ILE A 50 0.06 7.90 10.08
N VAL A 51 -0.09 9.22 10.26
CA VAL A 51 0.85 10.01 11.07
C VAL A 51 0.81 9.61 12.54
N GLU A 52 -0.36 9.33 13.09
CA GLU A 52 -0.51 8.85 14.46
C GLU A 52 0.20 7.49 14.66
N LYS A 53 0.02 6.57 13.73
CA LYS A 53 0.56 5.20 13.83
C LYS A 53 2.04 5.08 13.52
N TYR A 54 2.52 5.80 12.50
CA TYR A 54 3.88 5.64 11.94
C TYR A 54 4.76 6.89 12.15
N GLY A 55 4.22 7.95 12.75
CA GLY A 55 4.90 9.22 12.97
C GLY A 55 4.96 10.08 11.71
N VAL A 56 5.70 11.18 11.81
CA VAL A 56 5.88 12.14 10.72
C VAL A 56 6.39 11.43 9.47
N GLN A 57 5.70 11.65 8.35
CA GLN A 57 6.02 11.05 7.06
C GLN A 57 7.03 11.91 6.30
N TRP A 58 7.89 11.27 5.52
CA TRP A 58 8.84 11.97 4.64
C TRP A 58 8.14 12.44 3.36
N ASP A 59 8.75 13.44 2.71
CA ASP A 59 8.25 13.89 1.43
C ASP A 59 8.49 12.87 0.31
N PHE A 60 7.85 13.11 -0.84
CA PHE A 60 7.92 12.19 -1.97
C PHE A 60 9.35 11.94 -2.44
N CYS A 61 10.15 13.00 -2.63
CA CYS A 61 11.50 12.83 -3.15
C CYS A 61 12.45 12.18 -2.14
N ASP A 62 12.30 12.46 -0.86
CA ASP A 62 13.06 11.78 0.19
C ASP A 62 12.76 10.28 0.18
N CYS A 63 11.51 9.90 0.09
CA CYS A 63 11.12 8.50 0.00
C CYS A 63 11.68 7.82 -1.26
N VAL A 64 11.58 8.47 -2.42
CA VAL A 64 12.13 7.94 -3.69
C VAL A 64 13.63 7.73 -3.58
N LYS A 65 14.39 8.72 -3.11
CA LYS A 65 15.85 8.63 -3.00
C LYS A 65 16.30 7.56 -2.01
N LYS A 66 15.60 7.43 -0.88
CA LYS A 66 15.91 6.41 0.13
C LYS A 66 15.62 5.01 -0.36
N ASN A 67 14.50 4.77 -1.05
CA ASN A 67 14.20 3.49 -1.68
C ASN A 67 15.23 3.15 -2.77
N ASP A 68 15.57 4.08 -3.66
CA ASP A 68 16.60 3.88 -4.69
C ASP A 68 17.97 3.52 -4.06
N SER A 69 18.30 4.11 -2.89
CA SER A 69 19.53 3.76 -2.18
C SER A 69 19.53 2.32 -1.66
N ILE A 70 18.40 1.81 -1.17
CA ILE A 70 18.23 0.41 -0.75
C ILE A 70 18.35 -0.51 -1.96
N ASP A 71 17.66 -0.20 -3.06
CA ASP A 71 17.72 -0.98 -4.30
C ASP A 71 19.15 -1.11 -4.85
N LYS A 72 19.93 -0.03 -4.78
CA LYS A 72 21.34 -0.03 -5.18
C LYS A 72 22.19 -0.93 -4.28
N LEU A 73 21.97 -0.89 -2.97
CA LEU A 73 22.68 -1.75 -2.02
C LEU A 73 22.34 -3.23 -2.24
N LEU A 74 21.07 -3.56 -2.42
CA LEU A 74 20.63 -4.95 -2.65
C LEU A 74 21.11 -5.55 -3.98
N LYS A 75 21.45 -4.72 -4.96
CA LYS A 75 22.06 -5.19 -6.22
C LYS A 75 23.52 -5.63 -6.05
N ASN A 76 24.15 -5.33 -4.92
CA ASN A 76 25.50 -5.81 -4.63
C ASN A 76 25.45 -7.29 -4.24
N GLN A 77 25.96 -8.17 -5.09
CA GLN A 77 25.95 -9.63 -4.90
C GLN A 77 26.94 -10.13 -3.82
N LYS A 78 27.70 -9.26 -3.19
CA LYS A 78 28.73 -9.61 -2.19
C LYS A 78 28.37 -9.17 -0.77
N LEU A 79 27.06 -9.02 -0.48
CA LEU A 79 26.61 -8.66 0.86
C LEU A 79 26.84 -9.82 1.84
N THR A 80 27.38 -9.49 3.01
CA THR A 80 27.40 -10.39 4.15
C THR A 80 26.00 -10.44 4.79
N GLU A 81 25.74 -11.47 5.59
CA GLU A 81 24.48 -11.61 6.32
C GLU A 81 24.18 -10.38 7.21
N SER A 82 25.18 -9.90 7.94
CA SER A 82 25.07 -8.71 8.79
C SER A 82 24.77 -7.43 8.02
N GLU A 83 25.33 -7.26 6.81
CA GLU A 83 25.03 -6.12 5.95
C GLU A 83 23.61 -6.21 5.39
N LEU A 84 23.16 -7.41 5.04
CA LEU A 84 21.78 -7.65 4.59
C LEU A 84 20.77 -7.30 5.69
N ASP A 85 21.00 -7.75 6.92
CA ASP A 85 20.14 -7.45 8.08
C ASP A 85 20.05 -5.93 8.31
N ALA A 86 21.18 -5.23 8.24
CA ALA A 86 21.21 -3.77 8.39
C ALA A 86 20.43 -3.05 7.28
N ILE A 87 20.49 -3.57 6.04
CA ILE A 87 19.73 -3.03 4.91
C ILE A 87 18.23 -3.27 5.10
N LEU A 88 17.82 -4.46 5.57
CA LEU A 88 16.43 -4.80 5.82
C LEU A 88 15.81 -3.94 6.93
N LEU A 89 16.53 -3.71 8.03
CA LEU A 89 16.09 -2.80 9.10
C LEU A 89 15.88 -1.38 8.58
N ARG A 90 16.78 -0.92 7.71
CA ARG A 90 16.69 0.40 7.08
C ARG A 90 15.51 0.49 6.09
N ALA A 91 15.25 -0.57 5.34
CA ALA A 91 14.10 -0.66 4.44
C ALA A 91 12.77 -0.60 5.21
N ASP A 92 12.67 -1.28 6.36
CA ASP A 92 11.49 -1.24 7.25
C ASP A 92 11.24 0.17 7.80
N GLU A 93 12.28 0.91 8.19
CA GLU A 93 12.15 2.31 8.60
C GLU A 93 11.62 3.19 7.45
N ILE A 94 12.19 3.03 6.24
CA ILE A 94 11.76 3.76 5.05
C ILE A 94 10.28 3.46 4.75
N GLU A 95 9.88 2.19 4.81
CA GLU A 95 8.48 1.80 4.59
C GLU A 95 7.54 2.51 5.58
N LYS A 96 7.88 2.56 6.86
CA LYS A 96 7.08 3.25 7.89
C LYS A 96 6.96 4.75 7.62
N LYS A 97 8.05 5.40 7.21
CA LYS A 97 8.11 6.85 6.95
C LYS A 97 7.51 7.26 5.60
N CYS A 98 7.28 6.31 4.70
CA CYS A 98 6.74 6.54 3.35
C CYS A 98 5.33 5.96 3.16
N LYS A 99 4.63 5.64 4.24
CA LYS A 99 3.30 4.99 4.19
C LYS A 99 2.26 5.80 3.41
N LEU A 100 2.29 7.13 3.51
CA LEU A 100 1.39 8.01 2.76
C LEU A 100 1.51 7.85 1.24
N LEU A 101 2.73 7.62 0.74
CA LEU A 101 2.94 7.45 -0.70
C LEU A 101 2.31 6.16 -1.24
N LEU A 102 2.29 5.11 -0.43
CA LEU A 102 1.69 3.83 -0.81
C LEU A 102 0.16 3.92 -0.92
N THR A 103 -0.46 4.85 -0.20
CA THR A 103 -1.91 5.08 -0.29
C THR A 103 -2.29 5.84 -1.56
N ASP A 104 -1.45 6.77 -2.02
CA ASP A 104 -1.67 7.55 -3.25
C ASP A 104 -1.50 6.70 -4.53
N LEU A 105 -0.77 5.58 -4.45
CA LEU A 105 -0.51 4.68 -5.59
C LEU A 105 -1.69 3.74 -5.94
N LYS A 106 -2.82 3.83 -5.26
CA LYS A 106 -3.99 2.95 -5.49
C LYS A 106 -4.67 3.13 -6.86
N SER A 107 -4.26 4.12 -7.64
CA SER A 107 -4.82 4.34 -8.97
C SER A 107 -4.22 3.40 -10.02
N ASN A 108 -5.08 2.59 -10.63
CA ASN A 108 -4.70 1.68 -11.73
C ASN A 108 -4.71 2.35 -13.12
N LYS A 109 -4.91 3.67 -13.19
CA LYS A 109 -4.99 4.39 -14.46
C LYS A 109 -3.59 4.54 -15.10
N PRO A 110 -3.43 4.19 -16.39
CA PRO A 110 -2.13 4.30 -17.08
C PRO A 110 -1.52 5.71 -17.02
N SER A 111 -2.35 6.74 -17.17
CA SER A 111 -1.92 8.14 -17.12
C SER A 111 -1.38 8.57 -15.76
N GLU A 112 -1.92 8.02 -14.67
CA GLU A 112 -1.44 8.33 -13.32
C GLU A 112 -0.13 7.61 -13.03
N ARG A 113 0.03 6.38 -13.53
CA ARG A 113 1.31 5.66 -13.45
C ARG A 113 2.42 6.39 -14.20
N GLN A 114 2.15 6.90 -15.40
CA GLN A 114 3.12 7.66 -16.17
C GLN A 114 3.52 8.93 -15.42
N ARG A 115 2.57 9.71 -14.91
CA ARG A 115 2.83 10.90 -14.10
C ARG A 115 3.66 10.60 -12.86
N HIS A 116 3.40 9.46 -12.20
CA HIS A 116 4.18 9.01 -11.07
C HIS A 116 5.63 8.70 -11.47
N GLN A 117 5.85 7.98 -12.57
CA GLN A 117 7.20 7.69 -13.09
C GLN A 117 7.98 8.96 -13.43
N GLU A 118 7.33 9.95 -14.04
CA GLU A 118 7.95 11.25 -14.34
C GLU A 118 8.38 11.98 -13.06
N LYS A 119 7.55 11.95 -12.01
CA LYS A 119 7.90 12.51 -10.69
C LYS A 119 9.08 11.78 -10.05
N VAL A 120 9.09 10.45 -10.09
CA VAL A 120 10.19 9.64 -9.56
C VAL A 120 11.49 10.01 -10.26
N LYS A 121 11.49 10.06 -11.59
CA LYS A 121 12.66 10.47 -12.38
C LYS A 121 13.17 11.85 -11.98
N ALA A 122 12.28 12.83 -11.87
CA ALA A 122 12.63 14.20 -11.47
C ALA A 122 13.24 14.28 -10.05
N CYS A 123 12.88 13.37 -9.13
CA CYS A 123 13.50 13.30 -7.81
C CYS A 123 14.92 12.72 -7.84
N LEU A 124 15.18 11.75 -8.73
CA LEU A 124 16.47 11.07 -8.83
C LEU A 124 17.51 11.87 -9.61
N GLU A 125 17.08 12.83 -10.44
CA GLU A 125 17.96 13.69 -11.25
C GLU A 125 18.44 14.95 -10.48
N LYS A 126 17.93 15.22 -9.30
CA LYS A 126 18.34 16.32 -8.40
C LYS A 126 19.34 15.84 -7.35
#